data_952a3a63dd8af37e902620c49554681b
#
_entry.id   952a3a63dd8af37e902620c49554681b
#
_cell.length_a   1.000
_cell.length_b   1.000
_cell.length_c   1.000
_cell.angle_alpha   90.00
_cell.angle_beta   90.00
_cell.angle_gamma   90.00
#
_symmetry.space_group_name_H-M   'P 1'
#
loop_
_entity.id
_entity.type
_entity.pdbx_description
1 polymer ?
#
loop_
_entity_poly.entity_id
_entity_poly.type
_entity_poly.pdbx_seq_one_letter_code
_entity_poly.pdbx_strand_id
1 'polypeptide(L)'
;TVDRWGEDWRMADSKPRRSLDSVVLDEGVAQHLHDDIHEFFSRREWYAQMGIPWRRGYLFHGPPGTGKTSAAYALAAELRLKLCALSLANPKLNDNTLADLLQRTPPRSLILIEDIDAFFSAREKQDERMHISFSGLLNALDGVGAQEGRIIVLTTNHRDKLDAALIRPGRIDVEEELGLASAK
;
A
#
# COMPACT_ATOMS: atom_id res chain seq x y z
N THR A 1 6.37 -8.47 6.73
CA THR A 1 5.03 -8.86 7.23
C THR A 1 4.86 -8.47 8.68
N VAL A 2 3.63 -8.34 9.13
CA VAL A 2 3.29 -8.11 10.54
C VAL A 2 3.54 -9.40 11.32
N ASP A 3 3.95 -9.30 12.57
CA ASP A 3 4.17 -10.44 13.42
C ASP A 3 2.86 -11.20 13.76
N ARG A 4 3.00 -12.36 14.40
CA ARG A 4 1.87 -13.22 14.80
C ARG A 4 0.86 -12.51 15.72
N TRP A 5 1.32 -11.50 16.45
CA TRP A 5 0.50 -10.78 17.46
C TRP A 5 -0.13 -9.50 16.90
N GLY A 6 0.30 -9.03 15.71
CA GLY A 6 -0.15 -7.80 15.11
C GLY A 6 0.50 -6.54 15.70
N GLU A 7 1.55 -6.70 16.50
CA GLU A 7 2.15 -5.62 17.28
C GLU A 7 3.44 -5.06 16.70
N ASP A 8 4.14 -5.82 15.83
CA ASP A 8 5.42 -5.38 15.26
C ASP A 8 5.67 -5.93 13.86
N TRP A 9 6.63 -5.31 13.15
CA TRP A 9 7.09 -5.77 11.85
C TRP A 9 8.03 -6.95 11.99
N ARG A 10 7.64 -8.10 11.45
CA ARG A 10 8.48 -9.29 11.41
C ARG A 10 9.23 -9.37 10.09
N MET A 11 10.53 -9.62 10.16
CA MET A 11 11.26 -10.02 8.96
C MET A 11 10.70 -11.35 8.48
N ALA A 12 10.17 -11.36 7.26
CA ALA A 12 9.90 -12.60 6.55
C ALA A 12 11.20 -13.11 5.93
N ASP A 13 11.28 -14.42 5.70
CA ASP A 13 12.38 -15.00 4.93
C ASP A 13 12.52 -14.26 3.60
N SER A 14 13.76 -14.00 3.20
CA SER A 14 14.03 -13.26 1.98
C SER A 14 13.51 -14.05 0.78
N LYS A 15 12.42 -13.60 0.20
CA LYS A 15 11.97 -14.13 -1.09
C LYS A 15 12.97 -13.70 -2.17
N PRO A 16 13.21 -14.55 -3.19
CA PRO A 16 14.01 -14.14 -4.35
C PRO A 16 13.51 -12.81 -4.89
N ARG A 17 14.43 -11.91 -5.23
CA ARG A 17 14.07 -10.63 -5.85
C ARG A 17 13.36 -10.92 -7.16
N ARG A 18 12.15 -10.40 -7.29
CA ARG A 18 11.38 -10.48 -8.52
C ARG A 18 11.68 -9.25 -9.35
N SER A 19 12.12 -9.45 -10.60
CA SER A 19 12.27 -8.34 -11.54
C SER A 19 10.90 -7.78 -11.92
N LEU A 20 10.83 -6.49 -12.15
CA LEU A 20 9.62 -5.83 -12.66
C LEU A 20 9.21 -6.40 -14.03
N ASP A 21 10.17 -6.78 -14.88
CA ASP A 21 9.94 -7.43 -16.16
C ASP A 21 9.25 -8.81 -16.06
N SER A 22 9.27 -9.42 -14.86
CA SER A 22 8.59 -10.70 -14.63
C SER A 22 7.10 -10.54 -14.30
N VAL A 23 6.63 -9.31 -14.18
CA VAL A 23 5.21 -8.99 -13.95
C VAL A 23 4.64 -8.51 -15.28
N VAL A 24 3.63 -9.23 -15.75
CA VAL A 24 2.94 -8.83 -16.99
C VAL A 24 2.02 -7.68 -16.68
N LEU A 25 2.41 -6.48 -17.08
CA LEU A 25 1.65 -5.25 -16.97
C LEU A 25 1.43 -4.70 -18.39
N ASP A 26 0.45 -3.81 -18.55
CA ASP A 26 0.27 -3.09 -19.79
C ASP A 26 1.50 -2.24 -20.14
N GLU A 27 1.68 -1.98 -21.41
CA GLU A 27 2.86 -1.27 -21.91
C GLU A 27 3.01 0.11 -21.27
N GLY A 28 4.18 0.38 -20.69
CA GLY A 28 4.51 1.63 -20.05
C GLY A 28 4.11 1.74 -18.57
N VAL A 29 3.19 0.91 -18.04
CA VAL A 29 2.74 0.98 -16.65
C VAL A 29 3.89 0.76 -15.66
N ALA A 30 4.69 -0.27 -15.90
CA ALA A 30 5.84 -0.59 -15.05
C ALA A 30 6.82 0.59 -14.98
N GLN A 31 7.14 1.17 -16.12
CA GLN A 31 8.06 2.30 -16.22
C GLN A 31 7.47 3.55 -15.58
N HIS A 32 6.19 3.83 -15.82
CA HIS A 32 5.50 4.96 -15.21
C HIS A 32 5.55 4.90 -13.68
N LEU A 33 5.19 3.76 -13.09
CA LEU A 33 5.22 3.57 -11.64
C LEU A 33 6.64 3.67 -11.08
N HIS A 34 7.63 3.10 -11.77
CA HIS A 34 9.03 3.20 -11.37
C HIS A 34 9.49 4.66 -11.34
N ASP A 35 9.23 5.40 -12.41
CA ASP A 35 9.70 6.78 -12.56
C ASP A 35 8.99 7.72 -11.57
N ASP A 36 7.68 7.55 -11.37
CA ASP A 36 6.92 8.33 -10.39
C ASP A 36 7.43 8.11 -8.96
N ILE A 37 7.70 6.86 -8.56
CA ILE A 37 8.26 6.57 -7.23
C ILE A 37 9.69 7.11 -7.11
N HIS A 38 10.50 6.99 -8.15
CA HIS A 38 11.86 7.53 -8.17
C HIS A 38 11.84 9.05 -8.03
N GLU A 39 10.98 9.73 -8.78
CA GLU A 39 10.77 11.16 -8.70
C GLU A 39 10.33 11.59 -7.30
N PHE A 40 9.35 10.91 -6.71
CA PHE A 40 8.89 11.15 -5.34
C PHE A 40 10.05 11.15 -4.34
N PHE A 41 10.91 10.12 -4.37
CA PHE A 41 12.05 10.05 -3.46
C PHE A 41 13.11 11.13 -3.72
N SER A 42 13.23 11.63 -4.95
CA SER A 42 14.17 12.70 -5.30
C SER A 42 13.71 14.10 -4.84
N ARG A 43 12.40 14.27 -4.60
CA ARG A 43 11.79 15.59 -4.33
C ARG A 43 11.59 15.92 -2.85
N ARG A 44 12.31 15.25 -1.93
CA ARG A 44 12.17 15.47 -0.49
C ARG A 44 12.22 16.95 -0.08
N GLU A 45 13.21 17.68 -0.59
CA GLU A 45 13.39 19.10 -0.26
C GLU A 45 12.23 19.96 -0.74
N TRP A 46 11.69 19.65 -1.91
CA TRP A 46 10.53 20.34 -2.45
C TRP A 46 9.30 20.15 -1.55
N TYR A 47 9.02 18.93 -1.07
CA TYR A 47 7.93 18.67 -0.13
C TYR A 47 8.10 19.47 1.16
N ALA A 48 9.31 19.52 1.71
CA ALA A 48 9.63 20.29 2.90
C ALA A 48 9.43 21.81 2.70
N GLN A 49 9.87 22.35 1.55
CA GLN A 49 9.69 23.77 1.21
C GLN A 49 8.22 24.14 1.05
N MET A 50 7.41 23.24 0.51
CA MET A 50 5.96 23.45 0.32
C MET A 50 5.14 23.20 1.59
N GLY A 51 5.74 22.67 2.66
CA GLY A 51 5.01 22.30 3.87
C GLY A 51 4.03 21.16 3.67
N ILE A 52 4.25 20.31 2.65
CA ILE A 52 3.41 19.19 2.29
C ILE A 52 4.04 17.90 2.87
N PRO A 53 3.26 17.01 3.51
CA PRO A 53 3.78 15.74 3.99
C PRO A 53 4.43 14.93 2.87
N TRP A 54 5.67 14.49 3.07
CA TRP A 54 6.41 13.71 2.07
C TRP A 54 5.97 12.25 2.09
N ARG A 55 4.83 11.98 1.52
CA ARG A 55 4.20 10.67 1.37
C ARG A 55 3.52 10.57 0.01
N ARG A 56 3.35 9.34 -0.49
CA ARG A 56 2.65 9.07 -1.74
C ARG A 56 1.90 7.77 -1.68
N GLY A 57 0.65 7.79 -2.11
CA GLY A 57 -0.24 6.63 -2.09
C GLY A 57 -0.60 6.15 -3.48
N TYR A 58 -0.64 4.83 -3.63
CA TYR A 58 -1.00 4.12 -4.87
C TYR A 58 -2.15 3.17 -4.58
N LEU A 59 -3.07 3.08 -5.52
CA LEU A 59 -4.10 2.06 -5.55
C LEU A 59 -3.92 1.18 -6.78
N PHE A 60 -3.59 -0.10 -6.56
CA PHE A 60 -3.59 -1.10 -7.63
C PHE A 60 -4.91 -1.84 -7.60
N HIS A 61 -5.70 -1.74 -8.67
CA HIS A 61 -7.00 -2.39 -8.76
C HIS A 61 -7.14 -3.23 -10.03
N GLY A 62 -8.16 -4.08 -10.07
CA GLY A 62 -8.43 -4.95 -11.22
C GLY A 62 -8.75 -6.38 -10.79
N PRO A 63 -9.06 -7.27 -11.73
CA PRO A 63 -9.49 -8.63 -11.46
C PRO A 63 -8.48 -9.42 -10.58
N PRO A 64 -8.92 -10.45 -9.85
CA PRO A 64 -8.00 -11.31 -9.12
C PRO A 64 -7.02 -12.01 -10.07
N GLY A 65 -5.78 -12.21 -9.61
CA GLY A 65 -4.75 -12.89 -10.39
C GLY A 65 -3.99 -12.01 -11.40
N THR A 66 -4.30 -10.72 -11.56
CA THR A 66 -3.64 -9.80 -12.50
C THR A 66 -2.27 -9.30 -12.05
N GLY A 67 -1.77 -9.75 -10.90
CA GLY A 67 -0.40 -9.45 -10.47
C GLY A 67 -0.24 -8.21 -9.58
N LYS A 68 -1.30 -7.62 -9.01
CA LYS A 68 -1.25 -6.42 -8.14
C LYS A 68 -0.21 -6.51 -7.03
N THR A 69 -0.31 -7.55 -6.20
CA THR A 69 0.67 -7.84 -5.15
C THR A 69 2.06 -8.06 -5.73
N SER A 70 2.16 -8.78 -6.84
CA SER A 70 3.44 -9.05 -7.52
C SER A 70 4.11 -7.77 -8.02
N ALA A 71 3.34 -6.83 -8.57
CA ALA A 71 3.84 -5.53 -9.00
C ALA A 71 4.42 -4.73 -7.83
N ALA A 72 3.71 -4.68 -6.69
CA ALA A 72 4.21 -4.02 -5.49
C ALA A 72 5.52 -4.63 -4.98
N TYR A 73 5.64 -5.97 -4.97
CA TYR A 73 6.88 -6.66 -4.60
C TYR A 73 8.02 -6.36 -5.57
N ALA A 74 7.76 -6.37 -6.87
CA ALA A 74 8.75 -6.10 -7.90
C ALA A 74 9.25 -4.64 -7.82
N LEU A 75 8.35 -3.67 -7.68
CA LEU A 75 8.69 -2.25 -7.48
C LEU A 75 9.55 -2.04 -6.22
N ALA A 76 9.19 -2.67 -5.10
CA ALA A 76 9.99 -2.59 -3.88
C ALA A 76 11.39 -3.16 -4.08
N ALA A 77 11.52 -4.27 -4.80
CA ALA A 77 12.82 -4.90 -5.09
C ALA A 77 13.68 -4.04 -6.03
N GLU A 78 13.09 -3.52 -7.10
CA GLU A 78 13.77 -2.69 -8.11
C GLU A 78 14.30 -1.40 -7.49
N LEU A 79 13.45 -0.71 -6.71
CA LEU A 79 13.79 0.56 -6.06
C LEU A 79 14.51 0.39 -4.72
N ARG A 80 14.87 -0.84 -4.35
CA ARG A 80 15.57 -1.18 -3.10
C ARG A 80 14.87 -0.64 -1.85
N LEU A 81 13.53 -0.72 -1.85
CA LEU A 81 12.72 -0.32 -0.71
C LEU A 81 12.53 -1.49 0.26
N LYS A 82 12.35 -1.18 1.53
CA LYS A 82 11.91 -2.17 2.50
C LYS A 82 10.42 -2.42 2.30
N LEU A 83 10.03 -3.67 2.09
CA LEU A 83 8.62 -4.04 1.92
C LEU A 83 7.99 -4.38 3.26
N CYS A 84 6.94 -3.66 3.63
CA CYS A 84 6.15 -3.85 4.84
C CYS A 84 4.72 -4.23 4.43
N ALA A 85 4.41 -5.53 4.39
CA ALA A 85 3.09 -6.00 3.97
C ALA A 85 2.20 -6.33 5.17
N LEU A 86 0.96 -5.89 5.14
CA LEU A 86 -0.07 -6.19 6.13
C LEU A 86 -1.43 -6.45 5.48
N SER A 87 -2.26 -7.21 6.19
CA SER A 87 -3.68 -7.41 5.84
C SER A 87 -4.56 -6.87 6.96
N LEU A 88 -5.55 -6.06 6.61
CA LEU A 88 -6.51 -5.51 7.57
C LEU A 88 -7.48 -6.60 8.12
N ALA A 89 -7.53 -7.76 7.48
CA ALA A 89 -8.29 -8.91 7.96
C ALA A 89 -7.65 -9.61 9.17
N ASN A 90 -6.47 -9.17 9.63
CA ASN A 90 -5.85 -9.74 10.82
C ASN A 90 -6.66 -9.35 12.07
N PRO A 91 -7.28 -10.33 12.79
CA PRO A 91 -8.16 -10.03 13.92
C PRO A 91 -7.46 -9.45 15.15
N LYS A 92 -6.14 -9.39 15.13
CA LYS A 92 -5.33 -8.79 16.21
C LYS A 92 -5.00 -7.32 15.96
N LEU A 93 -5.24 -6.83 14.76
CA LEU A 93 -5.10 -5.42 14.46
C LEU A 93 -6.32 -4.64 14.95
N ASN A 94 -6.06 -3.55 15.63
CA ASN A 94 -7.03 -2.52 15.98
C ASN A 94 -6.49 -1.15 15.57
N ASP A 95 -7.28 -0.10 15.76
CA ASP A 95 -6.90 1.26 15.34
C ASP A 95 -5.53 1.70 15.90
N ASN A 96 -5.27 1.42 17.18
CA ASN A 96 -4.02 1.82 17.82
C ASN A 96 -2.82 1.02 17.29
N THR A 97 -2.95 -0.31 17.20
CA THR A 97 -1.86 -1.16 16.70
C THR A 97 -1.56 -0.88 15.23
N LEU A 98 -2.58 -0.56 14.41
CA LEU A 98 -2.37 -0.15 13.03
C LEU A 98 -1.59 1.17 12.94
N ALA A 99 -1.98 2.17 13.72
CA ALA A 99 -1.29 3.46 13.77
C ALA A 99 0.17 3.29 14.22
N ASP A 100 0.42 2.52 15.27
CA ASP A 100 1.75 2.23 15.78
C ASP A 100 2.63 1.50 14.76
N LEU A 101 2.09 0.48 14.08
CA LEU A 101 2.81 -0.23 13.01
C LEU A 101 3.22 0.73 11.89
N LEU A 102 2.28 1.54 11.41
CA LEU A 102 2.57 2.52 10.37
C LEU A 102 3.61 3.54 10.85
N GLN A 103 3.56 3.96 12.09
CA GLN A 103 4.53 4.89 12.68
C GLN A 103 5.94 4.28 12.79
N ARG A 104 6.05 3.00 13.15
CA ARG A 104 7.34 2.27 13.26
C ARG A 104 7.91 1.77 11.94
N THR A 105 7.21 2.01 10.83
CA THR A 105 7.72 1.60 9.52
C THR A 105 9.04 2.30 9.21
N PRO A 106 10.07 1.60 8.78
CA PRO A 106 11.37 2.20 8.47
C PRO A 106 11.28 3.23 7.33
N PRO A 107 12.18 4.22 7.28
CA PRO A 107 12.27 5.12 6.13
C PRO A 107 12.61 4.36 4.84
N ARG A 108 12.24 4.91 3.69
CA ARG A 108 12.38 4.28 2.36
C ARG A 108 11.73 2.90 2.31
N SER A 109 10.46 2.84 2.73
CA SER A 109 9.65 1.64 2.70
C SER A 109 8.50 1.77 1.71
N LEU A 110 8.12 0.62 1.16
CA LEU A 110 6.83 0.40 0.52
C LEU A 110 5.94 -0.36 1.53
N ILE A 111 4.86 0.29 1.94
CA ILE A 111 3.84 -0.31 2.79
C ILE A 111 2.77 -0.88 1.87
N LEU A 112 2.58 -2.19 1.90
CA LEU A 112 1.58 -2.88 1.10
C LEU A 112 0.42 -3.29 2.01
N ILE A 113 -0.77 -2.77 1.73
CA ILE A 113 -2.03 -3.17 2.37
C ILE A 113 -2.83 -3.95 1.35
N GLU A 114 -2.93 -5.27 1.56
CA GLU A 114 -3.52 -6.19 0.61
C GLU A 114 -5.04 -6.31 0.81
N ASP A 115 -5.76 -6.48 -0.31
CA ASP A 115 -7.17 -6.82 -0.38
C ASP A 115 -8.06 -5.92 0.49
N ILE A 116 -7.94 -4.61 0.30
CA ILE A 116 -8.67 -3.64 1.12
C ILE A 116 -10.19 -3.75 0.98
N ASP A 117 -10.68 -4.32 -0.12
CA ASP A 117 -12.11 -4.62 -0.32
C ASP A 117 -12.64 -5.65 0.69
N ALA A 118 -11.79 -6.54 1.20
CA ALA A 118 -12.16 -7.45 2.29
C ALA A 118 -12.51 -6.69 3.57
N PHE A 119 -11.80 -5.59 3.86
CA PHE A 119 -12.10 -4.70 4.97
C PHE A 119 -13.49 -4.06 4.83
N PHE A 120 -13.82 -3.52 3.65
CA PHE A 120 -15.12 -2.91 3.41
C PHE A 120 -16.25 -3.94 3.46
N SER A 121 -16.03 -5.12 2.87
CA SER A 121 -17.00 -6.21 2.88
C SER A 121 -17.28 -6.76 4.27
N ALA A 122 -16.26 -6.84 5.13
CA ALA A 122 -16.44 -7.30 6.51
C ALA A 122 -17.16 -6.23 7.36
N ARG A 123 -16.89 -4.94 7.12
CA ARG A 123 -17.59 -3.83 7.75
C ARG A 123 -19.08 -3.82 7.41
N GLU A 124 -19.44 -4.03 6.15
CA GLU A 124 -20.84 -4.13 5.73
C GLU A 124 -21.57 -5.27 6.45
N LYS A 125 -20.89 -6.38 6.69
CA LYS A 125 -21.41 -7.55 7.40
C LYS A 125 -21.37 -7.43 8.92
N GLN A 126 -20.83 -6.34 9.46
CA GLN A 126 -20.63 -6.12 10.90
C GLN A 126 -19.85 -7.28 11.56
N ASP A 127 -18.77 -7.74 10.89
CA ASP A 127 -17.95 -8.84 11.39
C ASP A 127 -17.27 -8.46 12.72
N GLU A 128 -17.69 -9.07 13.83
CA GLU A 128 -17.18 -8.81 15.17
C GLU A 128 -15.67 -9.08 15.32
N ARG A 129 -15.06 -9.80 14.39
CA ARG A 129 -13.62 -10.08 14.40
C ARG A 129 -12.80 -8.91 13.87
N MET A 130 -13.45 -7.91 13.30
CA MET A 130 -12.77 -6.72 12.80
C MET A 130 -12.73 -5.63 13.87
N HIS A 131 -11.52 -5.29 14.29
CA HIS A 131 -11.28 -4.30 15.34
C HIS A 131 -10.70 -2.98 14.80
N ILE A 132 -10.62 -2.83 13.49
CA ILE A 132 -10.21 -1.60 12.81
C ILE A 132 -11.46 -0.86 12.38
N SER A 133 -11.59 0.39 12.81
CA SER A 133 -12.64 1.29 12.33
C SER A 133 -12.20 1.97 11.02
N PHE A 134 -13.17 2.42 10.21
CA PHE A 134 -12.84 3.18 9.00
C PHE A 134 -12.15 4.50 9.30
N SER A 135 -12.57 5.19 10.35
CA SER A 135 -11.91 6.39 10.85
C SER A 135 -10.50 6.10 11.34
N GLY A 136 -10.28 4.98 12.04
CA GLY A 136 -8.96 4.53 12.47
C GLY A 136 -8.03 4.27 11.28
N LEU A 137 -8.53 3.59 10.24
CA LEU A 137 -7.76 3.39 9.00
C LEU A 137 -7.39 4.73 8.35
N LEU A 138 -8.35 5.64 8.17
CA LEU A 138 -8.07 6.94 7.56
C LEU A 138 -7.06 7.74 8.39
N ASN A 139 -7.22 7.76 9.72
CA ASN A 139 -6.30 8.44 10.62
C ASN A 139 -4.89 7.83 10.58
N ALA A 140 -4.79 6.51 10.49
CA ALA A 140 -3.51 5.82 10.38
C ALA A 140 -2.80 6.13 9.05
N LEU A 141 -3.55 6.26 7.94
CA LEU A 141 -3.02 6.66 6.64
C LEU A 141 -2.63 8.15 6.62
N ASP A 142 -3.42 9.02 7.25
CA ASP A 142 -3.15 10.46 7.30
C ASP A 142 -2.05 10.84 8.29
N GLY A 143 -1.82 10.01 9.26
CA GLY A 143 -0.90 10.07 10.40
C GLY A 143 -0.20 11.40 10.64
N VAL A 144 -0.70 12.18 11.59
CA VAL A 144 0.06 13.27 12.21
C VAL A 144 1.23 12.63 12.97
N GLY A 145 2.44 12.70 12.42
CA GLY A 145 3.64 12.03 12.97
C GLY A 145 4.07 10.76 12.22
N ALA A 146 3.36 10.38 11.15
CA ALA A 146 3.88 9.34 10.26
C ALA A 146 5.25 9.76 9.73
N GLN A 147 6.23 8.86 9.87
CA GLN A 147 7.58 9.18 9.35
C GLN A 147 7.48 9.41 7.84
N GLU A 148 8.05 10.47 7.38
CA GLU A 148 8.10 10.86 5.97
C GLU A 148 8.96 9.89 5.13
N GLY A 149 8.84 10.00 3.81
CA GLY A 149 9.67 9.22 2.87
C GLY A 149 9.21 7.77 2.72
N ARG A 150 7.90 7.56 2.70
CA ARG A 150 7.27 6.26 2.49
C ARG A 150 6.27 6.32 1.36
N ILE A 151 6.09 5.19 0.71
CA ILE A 151 4.98 4.98 -0.22
C ILE A 151 4.03 3.94 0.36
N ILE A 152 2.75 4.13 0.10
CA ILE A 152 1.69 3.20 0.49
C ILE A 152 1.08 2.66 -0.80
N VAL A 153 0.97 1.34 -0.90
CA VAL A 153 0.28 0.67 -1.99
C VAL A 153 -0.91 -0.08 -1.39
N LEU A 154 -2.10 0.25 -1.84
CA LEU A 154 -3.32 -0.50 -1.54
C LEU A 154 -3.64 -1.40 -2.73
N THR A 155 -4.09 -2.63 -2.48
CA THR A 155 -4.61 -3.50 -3.53
C THR A 155 -6.08 -3.81 -3.31
N THR A 156 -6.84 -3.88 -4.41
CA THR A 156 -8.25 -4.29 -4.38
C THR A 156 -8.65 -5.02 -5.65
N ASN A 157 -9.60 -5.95 -5.52
CA ASN A 157 -10.29 -6.54 -6.67
C ASN A 157 -11.59 -5.80 -7.01
N HIS A 158 -12.05 -4.90 -6.14
CA HIS A 158 -13.33 -4.22 -6.22
C HIS A 158 -13.18 -2.72 -5.97
N ARG A 159 -12.69 -2.00 -6.97
CA ARG A 159 -12.51 -0.53 -6.92
C ARG A 159 -13.81 0.19 -6.58
N ASP A 160 -14.93 -0.33 -7.08
CA ASP A 160 -16.29 0.17 -6.89
C ASP A 160 -16.79 0.13 -5.44
N LYS A 161 -16.22 -0.74 -4.61
CA LYS A 161 -16.57 -0.88 -3.18
C LYS A 161 -15.81 0.07 -2.26
N LEU A 162 -14.79 0.75 -2.77
CA LEU A 162 -13.99 1.63 -1.94
C LEU A 162 -14.70 2.95 -1.67
N ASP A 163 -14.66 3.37 -0.40
CA ASP A 163 -15.19 4.67 0.01
C ASP A 163 -14.36 5.81 -0.61
N ALA A 164 -15.07 6.83 -1.13
CA ALA A 164 -14.43 7.99 -1.75
C ALA A 164 -13.48 8.75 -0.81
N ALA A 165 -13.69 8.65 0.51
CA ALA A 165 -12.79 9.26 1.47
C ALA A 165 -11.39 8.62 1.48
N LEU A 166 -11.28 7.33 1.12
CA LEU A 166 -10.00 6.66 1.00
C LEU A 166 -9.19 7.14 -0.22
N ILE A 167 -9.90 7.46 -1.31
CA ILE A 167 -9.32 7.76 -2.63
C ILE A 167 -9.10 9.27 -2.83
N ARG A 168 -8.88 9.98 -1.75
CA ARG A 168 -8.60 11.43 -1.84
C ARG A 168 -7.10 11.67 -2.03
N PRO A 169 -6.71 12.72 -2.78
CA PRO A 169 -5.32 13.18 -2.85
C PRO A 169 -4.69 13.32 -1.45
N GLY A 170 -3.44 12.89 -1.32
CA GLY A 170 -2.73 12.80 -0.06
C GLY A 170 -2.90 11.46 0.68
N ARG A 171 -3.85 10.58 0.25
CA ARG A 171 -3.96 9.18 0.65
C ARG A 171 -3.66 8.28 -0.53
N ILE A 172 -4.44 8.44 -1.62
CA ILE A 172 -4.20 7.81 -2.91
C ILE A 172 -4.01 8.91 -3.94
N ASP A 173 -2.81 8.99 -4.48
CA ASP A 173 -2.40 10.01 -5.46
C ASP A 173 -2.36 9.43 -6.87
N VAL A 174 -2.17 8.12 -6.98
CA VAL A 174 -2.08 7.39 -8.25
C VAL A 174 -2.97 6.16 -8.18
N GLU A 175 -3.87 6.01 -9.15
CA GLU A 175 -4.65 4.79 -9.34
C GLU A 175 -4.17 4.08 -10.60
N GLU A 176 -3.92 2.77 -10.50
CA GLU A 176 -3.45 1.96 -11.62
C GLU A 176 -4.33 0.71 -11.76
N GLU A 177 -4.92 0.55 -12.91
CA GLU A 177 -5.69 -0.63 -13.24
C GLU A 177 -4.79 -1.73 -13.83
N LEU A 178 -4.71 -2.87 -13.15
CA LEU A 178 -4.00 -4.03 -13.64
C LEU A 178 -5.01 -5.00 -14.24
N GLY A 179 -5.15 -4.94 -15.56
CA GLY A 179 -6.05 -5.78 -16.34
C GLY A 179 -5.55 -7.21 -16.53
N LEU A 180 -6.36 -8.04 -17.17
CA LEU A 180 -5.92 -9.34 -17.65
C LEU A 180 -4.92 -9.14 -18.79
N ALA A 181 -3.85 -9.91 -18.81
CA ALA A 181 -2.87 -9.88 -19.90
C ALA A 181 -3.59 -10.09 -21.24
N SER A 182 -3.53 -9.12 -22.13
CA SER A 182 -3.98 -9.31 -23.49
C SER A 182 -3.00 -10.26 -24.21
N ALA A 183 -3.52 -11.28 -24.87
CA ALA A 183 -2.71 -12.10 -25.76
C ALA A 183 -2.19 -11.19 -26.89
N LYS A 184 -0.86 -11.00 -26.93
CA LYS A 184 -0.21 -10.41 -28.11
C LYS A 184 -0.05 -11.46 -29.18
#